data_c7cdbfeaea510447ed9899f985517bca
#
_entry.id   c7cdbfeaea510447ed9899f985517bca
#
_cell.length_a   1.000
_cell.length_b   1.000
_cell.length_c   1.000
_cell.angle_alpha   90.00
_cell.angle_beta   90.00
_cell.angle_gamma   90.00
#
_symmetry.space_group_name_H-M   'P 1'
#
loop_
_entity.id
_entity.type
_entity.pdbx_description
1 polymer ?
#
loop_
_entity_poly.entity_id
_entity_poly.type
_entity_poly.pdbx_seq_one_letter_code
_entity_poly.pdbx_strand_id
1 'polypeptide(L)'
;MYYKLKLNDKVRVPPEKMGDDLNTVILDELQEQFEGSIDKEMGIFIAVTGVNRVGEGEIVYSDGGVYYDVDFEAVVLRLDLQEIVEGVVVETTSFGAFISL
;
A
#
# COMPACT_ATOMS: atom_id res chain seq x y z
N MET A 1 2.41 -16.80 -2.89
CA MET A 1 1.09 -16.45 -3.37
C MET A 1 0.91 -14.94 -3.36
N TYR A 2 0.39 -14.39 -4.41
CA TYR A 2 0.19 -12.94 -4.51
C TYR A 2 -1.22 -12.58 -4.10
N TYR A 3 -1.34 -11.53 -3.32
CA TYR A 3 -2.62 -11.00 -2.88
C TYR A 3 -2.71 -9.53 -3.24
N LYS A 4 -3.88 -9.11 -3.63
CA LYS A 4 -4.16 -7.70 -3.82
C LYS A 4 -4.97 -7.24 -2.62
N LEU A 5 -4.40 -6.34 -1.85
CA LEU A 5 -4.99 -5.87 -0.60
C LEU A 5 -5.47 -4.43 -0.73
N LYS A 6 -6.55 -4.14 -0.03
CA LYS A 6 -7.01 -2.77 0.16
C LYS A 6 -6.59 -2.35 1.55
N LEU A 7 -5.85 -1.28 1.62
CA LEU A 7 -5.23 -0.82 2.86
C LEU A 7 -5.56 0.64 3.12
N ASN A 8 -5.42 1.02 4.37
CA ASN A 8 -5.54 2.40 4.79
C ASN A 8 -4.33 2.77 5.62
N ASP A 9 -3.74 3.89 5.30
CA ASP A 9 -2.61 4.40 6.07
C ASP A 9 -2.49 5.90 5.89
N LYS A 10 -1.70 6.52 6.75
CA LYS A 10 -1.40 7.94 6.61
C LYS A 10 -0.16 8.12 5.78
N VAL A 11 -0.24 9.05 4.84
CA VAL A 11 0.86 9.34 3.93
C VAL A 11 1.31 10.77 4.15
N ARG A 12 2.59 10.93 4.38
CA ARG A 12 3.20 12.25 4.55
C ARG A 12 3.59 12.82 3.19
N VAL A 13 3.10 14.01 2.91
CA VAL A 13 3.52 14.77 1.73
C VAL A 13 4.49 15.83 2.21
N PRO A 14 5.76 15.76 1.78
CA PRO A 14 6.76 16.73 2.21
C PRO A 14 6.49 18.10 1.61
N PRO A 15 6.98 19.17 2.26
CA PRO A 15 6.70 20.53 1.82
C PRO A 15 7.14 20.81 0.38
N GLU A 16 8.24 20.24 -0.05
CA GLU A 16 8.78 20.48 -1.39
C GLU A 16 7.93 19.87 -2.50
N LYS A 17 7.02 18.97 -2.15
CA LYS A 17 6.12 18.35 -3.13
C LYS A 17 4.71 18.93 -3.11
N MET A 18 4.48 19.91 -2.26
CA MET A 18 3.19 20.58 -2.23
C MET A 18 3.04 21.45 -3.48
N GLY A 19 1.87 21.40 -4.06
CA GLY A 19 1.60 22.10 -5.31
C GLY A 19 1.65 21.20 -6.53
N ASP A 20 2.23 20.01 -6.40
CA ASP A 20 2.17 19.00 -7.44
C ASP A 20 0.82 18.29 -7.40
N ASP A 21 0.55 17.45 -8.40
CA ASP A 21 -0.68 16.69 -8.40
C ASP A 21 -0.71 15.75 -7.20
N LEU A 22 -1.69 15.97 -6.33
CA LEU A 22 -1.75 15.27 -5.05
C LEU A 22 -1.81 13.76 -5.20
N ASN A 23 -2.62 13.26 -6.11
CA ASN A 23 -2.75 11.82 -6.29
C ASN A 23 -1.44 11.20 -6.75
N THR A 24 -0.74 11.86 -7.65
CA THR A 24 0.56 11.38 -8.11
C THR A 24 1.59 11.38 -6.99
N VAL A 25 1.63 12.45 -6.22
CA VAL A 25 2.58 12.55 -5.11
C VAL A 25 2.30 11.46 -4.07
N ILE A 26 1.05 11.25 -3.73
CA ILE A 26 0.68 10.24 -2.74
C ILE A 26 1.04 8.85 -3.24
N LEU A 27 0.76 8.56 -4.51
CA LEU A 27 1.12 7.27 -5.07
C LEU A 27 2.63 7.05 -5.03
N ASP A 28 3.40 8.06 -5.39
CA ASP A 28 4.86 7.97 -5.36
C ASP A 28 5.37 7.74 -3.94
N GLU A 29 4.81 8.43 -2.96
CA GLU A 29 5.22 8.25 -1.57
C GLU A 29 4.87 6.86 -1.06
N LEU A 30 3.73 6.33 -1.44
CA LEU A 30 3.35 4.97 -1.07
C LEU A 30 4.28 3.95 -1.71
N GLN A 31 4.60 4.12 -2.96
CA GLN A 31 5.51 3.22 -3.66
C GLN A 31 6.88 3.23 -3.00
N GLU A 32 7.37 4.40 -2.69
CA GLU A 32 8.67 4.53 -2.04
C GLU A 32 8.68 3.91 -0.66
N GLN A 33 7.62 4.08 0.09
CA GLN A 33 7.52 3.59 1.46
C GLN A 33 7.31 2.08 1.53
N PHE A 34 6.45 1.54 0.69
CA PHE A 34 6.01 0.15 0.82
C PHE A 34 6.68 -0.82 -0.13
N GLU A 35 6.98 -0.42 -1.36
CA GLU A 35 7.53 -1.39 -2.31
C GLU A 35 8.86 -1.94 -1.83
N GLY A 36 8.95 -3.26 -1.84
CA GLY A 36 10.13 -3.95 -1.35
C GLY A 36 10.18 -4.16 0.15
N SER A 37 9.23 -3.60 0.89
CA SER A 37 9.21 -3.78 2.34
C SER A 37 8.59 -5.13 2.72
N ILE A 38 8.91 -5.58 3.91
CA ILE A 38 8.43 -6.86 4.42
C ILE A 38 7.61 -6.60 5.67
N ASP A 39 6.40 -7.16 5.68
CA ASP A 39 5.53 -7.12 6.84
C ASP A 39 5.29 -8.53 7.32
N LYS A 40 5.35 -8.75 8.63
CA LYS A 40 5.24 -10.10 9.19
C LYS A 40 3.88 -10.73 8.93
N GLU A 41 2.84 -9.93 8.89
CA GLU A 41 1.49 -10.44 8.69
C GLU A 41 1.07 -10.41 7.23
N MET A 42 1.42 -9.37 6.52
CA MET A 42 0.95 -9.17 5.15
C MET A 42 1.88 -9.75 4.10
N GLY A 43 3.15 -9.92 4.41
CA GLY A 43 4.12 -10.44 3.46
C GLY A 43 5.02 -9.39 2.86
N ILE A 44 5.50 -9.65 1.66
CA ILE A 44 6.41 -8.75 0.96
C ILE A 44 5.60 -7.86 0.02
N PHE A 45 5.73 -6.56 0.17
CA PHE A 45 5.06 -5.62 -0.72
C PHE A 45 5.76 -5.57 -2.05
N ILE A 46 5.05 -5.99 -3.09
CA ILE A 46 5.59 -6.02 -4.45
C ILE A 46 5.35 -4.69 -5.16
N ALA A 47 4.12 -4.18 -5.04
CA ALA A 47 3.76 -2.94 -5.72
C ALA A 47 2.55 -2.30 -5.06
N VAL A 48 2.51 -0.97 -5.12
CA VAL A 48 1.30 -0.22 -4.80
C VAL A 48 0.64 0.11 -6.13
N THR A 49 -0.54 -0.40 -6.36
CA THR A 49 -1.17 -0.36 -7.67
C THR A 49 -2.11 0.82 -7.88
N GLY A 50 -2.58 1.44 -6.81
CA GLY A 50 -3.46 2.59 -6.99
C GLY A 50 -3.89 3.20 -5.67
N VAL A 51 -4.40 4.42 -5.78
CA VAL A 51 -4.96 5.18 -4.67
C VAL A 51 -6.46 5.26 -4.88
N ASN A 52 -7.23 4.78 -3.91
CA ASN A 52 -8.68 4.74 -4.02
C ASN A 52 -9.34 6.00 -3.47
N ARG A 53 -8.81 6.52 -2.37
CA ARG A 53 -9.37 7.69 -1.71
C ARG A 53 -8.29 8.43 -0.94
N VAL A 54 -8.32 9.74 -1.04
CA VAL A 54 -7.46 10.63 -0.27
C VAL A 54 -8.36 11.44 0.64
N GLY A 55 -8.20 11.28 1.95
CA GLY A 55 -8.94 12.02 2.93
C GLY A 55 -8.37 13.42 3.15
N GLU A 56 -8.80 14.06 4.21
CA GLU A 56 -8.33 15.40 4.54
C GLU A 56 -6.88 15.39 5.00
N GLY A 57 -6.16 16.44 4.64
CA GLY A 57 -4.79 16.62 5.08
C GLY A 57 -4.72 17.22 6.47
N GLU A 58 -3.72 16.81 7.22
CA GLU A 58 -3.47 17.30 8.56
C GLU A 58 -2.06 17.82 8.64
N ILE A 59 -1.92 19.10 9.01
CA ILE A 59 -0.62 19.74 9.08
C ILE A 59 -0.01 19.48 10.46
N VAL A 60 1.24 19.02 10.45
CA VAL A 60 2.03 18.86 11.66
C VAL A 60 3.08 19.95 11.66
N TYR A 61 2.90 20.95 12.50
CA TYR A 61 3.72 22.16 12.46
C TYR A 61 5.21 21.90 12.69
N SER A 62 5.53 20.97 13.56
CA SER A 62 6.93 20.66 13.86
C SER A 62 7.63 19.94 12.72
N ASP A 63 6.86 19.36 11.81
CA ASP A 63 7.37 18.54 10.72
C ASP A 63 7.37 19.29 9.38
N GLY A 64 6.44 20.21 9.21
CA GLY A 64 6.29 20.95 7.97
C GLY A 64 5.56 20.19 6.87
N GLY A 65 5.29 18.91 7.06
CA GLY A 65 4.56 18.12 6.08
C GLY A 65 3.08 18.06 6.35
N VAL A 66 2.34 17.53 5.39
CA VAL A 66 0.91 17.29 5.53
C VAL A 66 0.66 15.80 5.48
N TYR A 67 -0.09 15.30 6.43
CA TYR A 67 -0.44 13.88 6.50
C TYR A 67 -1.84 13.67 6.00
N TYR A 68 -1.99 12.79 5.03
CA TYR A 68 -3.28 12.45 4.45
C TYR A 68 -3.67 11.04 4.83
N ASP A 69 -4.95 10.86 5.12
CA ASP A 69 -5.52 9.54 5.34
C ASP A 69 -5.88 8.96 3.98
N VAL A 70 -5.23 7.86 3.60
CA VAL A 70 -5.30 7.35 2.23
C VAL A 70 -5.74 5.90 2.21
N ASP A 71 -6.73 5.61 1.37
CA ASP A 71 -7.09 4.24 1.03
C ASP A 71 -6.41 3.87 -0.28
N PHE A 72 -5.69 2.77 -0.28
CA PHE A 72 -4.93 2.37 -1.45
C PHE A 72 -4.93 0.86 -1.64
N GLU A 73 -4.43 0.43 -2.78
CA GLU A 73 -4.33 -0.98 -3.09
C GLU A 73 -2.88 -1.36 -3.33
N ALA A 74 -2.51 -2.53 -2.83
CA ALA A 74 -1.15 -3.02 -3.00
C ALA A 74 -1.16 -4.51 -3.31
N VAL A 75 -0.14 -4.97 -4.00
CA VAL A 75 0.09 -6.38 -4.26
C VAL A 75 1.18 -6.85 -3.33
N VAL A 76 0.91 -7.91 -2.59
CA VAL A 76 1.88 -8.50 -1.69
C VAL A 76 2.13 -9.95 -2.06
N LEU A 77 3.34 -10.42 -1.81
CA LEU A 77 3.68 -11.82 -1.92
C LEU A 77 3.69 -12.40 -0.52
N ARG A 78 2.90 -13.43 -0.32
CA ARG A 78 2.75 -14.07 0.96
C ARG A 78 2.98 -15.56 0.79
N LEU A 79 3.89 -16.09 1.56
CA LEU A 79 4.23 -17.48 1.52
C LEU A 79 3.92 -18.12 2.86
N ASP A 80 3.27 -19.27 2.82
CA ASP A 80 3.15 -20.10 3.99
C ASP A 80 3.37 -21.55 3.56
N LEU A 81 3.51 -22.40 4.55
CA LEU A 81 3.88 -23.80 4.26
C LEU A 81 2.84 -24.53 3.45
N GLN A 82 1.59 -24.24 3.67
CA GLN A 82 0.54 -24.91 2.92
C GLN A 82 0.55 -24.53 1.46
N GLU A 83 0.74 -23.27 1.19
CA GLU A 83 0.80 -22.80 -0.19
C GLU A 83 1.96 -23.41 -0.94
N ILE A 84 3.09 -23.56 -0.27
CA ILE A 84 4.27 -24.17 -0.87
C ILE A 84 4.01 -25.62 -1.19
N VAL A 85 3.41 -26.34 -0.28
CA VAL A 85 3.17 -27.76 -0.45
C VAL A 85 2.12 -28.05 -1.51
N GLU A 86 1.06 -27.31 -1.50
CA GLU A 86 -0.04 -27.55 -2.40
C GLU A 86 0.14 -26.95 -3.78
N GLY A 87 1.14 -26.13 -3.94
CA GLY A 87 1.36 -25.45 -5.18
C GLY A 87 0.53 -24.20 -5.24
N VAL A 88 -0.07 -23.97 -6.38
CA VAL A 88 -0.80 -22.74 -6.59
C VAL A 88 -2.24 -22.88 -6.18
N VAL A 89 -2.67 -22.03 -5.31
CA VAL A 89 -4.07 -21.93 -4.94
C VAL A 89 -4.51 -20.51 -5.22
N VAL A 90 -5.55 -20.39 -6.00
CA VAL A 90 -6.12 -19.08 -6.29
C VAL A 90 -7.33 -18.90 -5.41
N GLU A 91 -7.30 -17.88 -4.60
CA GLU A 91 -8.40 -17.63 -3.70
C GLU A 91 -8.52 -16.17 -3.37
N THR A 92 -9.65 -15.80 -2.84
CA THR A 92 -9.88 -14.46 -2.36
C THR A 92 -9.58 -14.39 -0.87
N THR A 93 -9.25 -13.22 -0.43
CA THR A 93 -9.01 -12.97 0.98
C THR A 93 -10.13 -12.15 1.57
N SER A 94 -10.13 -12.04 2.87
CA SER A 94 -11.09 -11.21 3.57
C SER A 94 -10.92 -9.72 3.31
N PHE A 95 -9.83 -9.34 2.68
CA PHE A 95 -9.60 -7.95 2.31
C PHE A 95 -10.23 -7.58 0.98
N GLY A 96 -10.98 -8.49 0.39
CA GLY A 96 -11.47 -8.27 -0.95
C GLY A 96 -10.40 -8.47 -1.99
N ALA A 97 -9.27 -8.98 -1.60
CA ALA A 97 -8.17 -9.25 -2.48
C ALA A 97 -8.37 -10.62 -3.14
N PHE A 98 -7.63 -10.82 -4.18
CA PHE A 98 -7.61 -12.10 -4.85
C PHE A 98 -6.19 -12.40 -5.28
N ILE A 99 -5.96 -13.64 -5.61
CA ILE A 99 -4.65 -14.11 -6.01
C ILE A 99 -4.61 -14.27 -7.50
N SER A 100 -3.51 -13.83 -8.06
CA SER A 100 -3.31 -13.95 -9.49
C SER A 100 -1.86 -14.35 -9.74
N LEU A 101 -1.67 -15.50 -10.26
CA LEU A 101 -0.34 -15.97 -10.64
C LEU A 101 -0.33 -16.40 -12.07
#